data_eb0d2426cc2c8685e7e7dfe8964a2c9c
#
_entry.id   eb0d2426cc2c8685e7e7dfe8964a2c9c
#
_cell.length_a   1.000
_cell.length_b   1.000
_cell.length_c   1.000
_cell.angle_alpha   90.00
_cell.angle_beta   90.00
_cell.angle_gamma   90.00
#
_symmetry.space_group_name_H-M   'P 1'
#
loop_
_entity.id
_entity.type
_entity.pdbx_description
1 polymer ?
#
loop_
_entity_poly.entity_id
_entity_poly.type
_entity_poly.pdbx_seq_one_letter_code
_entity_poly.pdbx_strand_id
1 'polypeptide(L)'
;NFKEFFVYFQLLTINLFKMKKILSILFLSVMTFSCSNQQQSTAVVKSDDELTLNVQKLLKVYVENDFTLWEELLSEDCEVLFNNIPLDKKSVIAGISQDHTLFKSIEVTDDYAHTNYFNNGQVWTNHWFTLTFVGNFTGETTSTRAHTDLKWENGKVVRFQVYYDPTFQIKEATAMSEMSK
;
A
#
# COMPACT_ATOMS: atom_id res chain seq x y z
N ASN A 1 73.30 -26.22 13.63
CA ASN A 1 73.48 -27.10 12.47
C ASN A 1 72.52 -26.62 11.36
N PHE A 2 73.07 -26.18 10.22
CA PHE A 2 72.32 -25.55 9.15
C PHE A 2 71.21 -26.45 8.56
N LYS A 3 71.35 -27.75 8.63
CA LYS A 3 70.34 -28.72 8.18
C LYS A 3 69.10 -28.78 9.09
N GLU A 4 69.27 -28.66 10.38
CA GLU A 4 68.16 -28.69 11.33
C GLU A 4 67.32 -27.44 11.21
N PHE A 5 67.96 -26.28 10.98
CA PHE A 5 67.24 -24.99 10.73
C PHE A 5 66.37 -25.05 9.46
N PHE A 6 66.85 -25.68 8.39
CA PHE A 6 66.15 -25.85 7.13
C PHE A 6 64.91 -26.76 7.27
N VAL A 7 65.02 -27.83 8.04
CA VAL A 7 63.93 -28.77 8.32
C VAL A 7 62.84 -28.07 9.18
N TYR A 8 63.22 -27.29 10.20
CA TYR A 8 62.28 -26.51 11.01
C TYR A 8 61.54 -25.45 10.17
N PHE A 9 62.24 -24.80 9.28
CA PHE A 9 61.65 -23.80 8.39
C PHE A 9 60.64 -24.40 7.40
N GLN A 10 60.93 -25.57 6.84
CA GLN A 10 60.01 -26.33 5.98
C GLN A 10 58.78 -26.82 6.75
N LEU A 11 58.92 -27.30 7.95
CA LEU A 11 57.81 -27.76 8.79
C LEU A 11 56.91 -26.56 9.20
N LEU A 12 57.49 -25.41 9.48
CA LEU A 12 56.74 -24.19 9.82
C LEU A 12 55.93 -23.67 8.63
N THR A 13 56.51 -23.68 7.43
CA THR A 13 55.80 -23.23 6.20
C THR A 13 54.68 -24.19 5.80
N ILE A 14 54.85 -25.51 5.95
CA ILE A 14 53.82 -26.52 5.70
C ILE A 14 52.64 -26.34 6.68
N ASN A 15 52.92 -26.09 7.95
CA ASN A 15 51.87 -25.84 8.95
C ASN A 15 51.11 -24.54 8.69
N LEU A 16 51.79 -23.46 8.30
CA LEU A 16 51.16 -22.20 7.90
C LEU A 16 50.25 -22.38 6.66
N PHE A 17 50.67 -23.17 5.66
CA PHE A 17 49.86 -23.48 4.49
C PHE A 17 48.61 -24.31 4.83
N LYS A 18 48.72 -25.28 5.72
CA LYS A 18 47.59 -26.09 6.22
C LYS A 18 46.63 -25.24 7.02
N MET A 19 47.12 -24.38 7.91
CA MET A 19 46.28 -23.43 8.67
C MET A 19 45.52 -22.48 7.75
N LYS A 20 46.15 -21.91 6.73
CA LYS A 20 45.48 -21.05 5.76
C LYS A 20 44.35 -21.75 5.00
N LYS A 21 44.57 -23.02 4.59
CA LYS A 21 43.52 -23.83 3.94
C LYS A 21 42.35 -24.12 4.87
N ILE A 22 42.64 -24.49 6.14
CA ILE A 22 41.58 -24.74 7.14
C ILE A 22 40.79 -23.45 7.43
N LEU A 23 41.48 -22.31 7.56
CA LEU A 23 40.83 -21.01 7.78
C LEU A 23 39.97 -20.60 6.58
N SER A 24 40.42 -20.86 5.34
CA SER A 24 39.64 -20.59 4.12
C SER A 24 38.37 -21.46 4.03
N ILE A 25 38.49 -22.75 4.41
CA ILE A 25 37.35 -23.68 4.42
C ILE A 25 36.35 -23.28 5.51
N LEU A 26 36.84 -22.86 6.69
CA LEU A 26 36.00 -22.38 7.78
C LEU A 26 35.27 -21.07 7.39
N PHE A 27 35.96 -20.17 6.69
CA PHE A 27 35.35 -18.91 6.20
C PHE A 27 34.30 -19.17 5.11
N LEU A 28 34.54 -20.15 4.22
CA LEU A 28 33.57 -20.54 3.19
C LEU A 28 32.32 -21.20 3.80
N SER A 29 32.48 -22.00 4.86
CA SER A 29 31.33 -22.63 5.55
C SER A 29 30.45 -21.64 6.31
N VAL A 30 31.00 -20.54 6.84
CA VAL A 30 30.23 -19.46 7.49
C VAL A 30 29.38 -18.69 6.47
N MET A 31 29.88 -18.51 5.24
CA MET A 31 29.14 -17.83 4.17
C MET A 31 27.93 -18.63 3.68
N THR A 32 27.96 -19.97 3.76
CA THR A 32 26.82 -20.80 3.32
C THR A 32 25.69 -20.86 4.32
N PHE A 33 25.89 -20.54 5.60
CA PHE A 33 24.85 -20.45 6.61
C PHE A 33 24.11 -19.12 6.61
N SER A 34 24.62 -18.08 5.92
CA SER A 34 23.99 -16.76 5.86
C SER A 34 22.78 -16.67 4.91
N CYS A 35 22.50 -17.68 4.08
CA CYS A 35 21.43 -17.65 3.08
C CYS A 35 20.20 -18.48 3.41
N SER A 36 20.03 -18.98 4.63
CA SER A 36 18.85 -19.79 4.97
C SER A 36 17.83 -19.12 5.90
N ASN A 37 17.83 -17.79 6.01
CA ASN A 37 16.64 -17.11 6.45
C ASN A 37 15.67 -17.08 5.25
N GLN A 38 14.95 -18.17 5.05
CA GLN A 38 13.72 -18.17 4.29
C GLN A 38 12.81 -17.16 5.03
N GLN A 39 12.81 -15.92 4.54
CA GLN A 39 11.97 -14.85 5.09
C GLN A 39 10.55 -15.35 4.90
N GLN A 40 9.96 -15.85 5.99
CA GLN A 40 8.60 -16.33 6.01
C GLN A 40 7.76 -15.14 5.51
N SER A 41 7.00 -15.34 4.43
CA SER A 41 6.12 -14.30 3.89
C SER A 41 5.33 -13.66 5.04
N THR A 42 5.41 -12.35 5.17
CA THR A 42 4.71 -11.62 6.23
C THR A 42 3.22 -11.49 5.94
N ALA A 43 2.80 -11.75 4.71
CA ALA A 43 1.41 -11.70 4.27
C ALA A 43 1.15 -12.68 3.13
N VAL A 44 -0.11 -13.14 3.03
CA VAL A 44 -0.67 -13.76 1.83
C VAL A 44 -1.42 -12.67 1.07
N VAL A 45 -1.10 -12.47 -0.21
CA VAL A 45 -1.72 -11.46 -1.07
C VAL A 45 -2.75 -12.14 -1.97
N LYS A 46 -3.96 -11.57 -2.06
CA LYS A 46 -5.03 -12.01 -2.97
C LYS A 46 -5.58 -10.83 -3.74
N SER A 47 -5.91 -11.03 -5.02
CA SER A 47 -6.48 -9.99 -5.91
C SER A 47 -7.88 -10.33 -6.42
N ASP A 48 -8.42 -11.49 -6.05
CA ASP A 48 -9.69 -12.03 -6.51
C ASP A 48 -10.61 -12.49 -5.37
N ASP A 49 -10.29 -12.09 -4.13
CA ASP A 49 -11.09 -12.42 -2.95
C ASP A 49 -12.24 -11.40 -2.75
N GLU A 50 -13.17 -11.76 -1.88
CA GLU A 50 -14.36 -10.97 -1.60
C GLU A 50 -14.03 -9.54 -1.14
N LEU A 51 -13.00 -9.34 -0.30
CA LEU A 51 -12.65 -8.03 0.23
C LEU A 51 -12.10 -7.13 -0.88
N THR A 52 -11.24 -7.67 -1.74
CA THR A 52 -10.73 -6.96 -2.92
C THR A 52 -11.86 -6.53 -3.85
N LEU A 53 -12.78 -7.46 -4.17
CA LEU A 53 -13.93 -7.18 -5.01
C LEU A 53 -14.88 -6.16 -4.39
N ASN A 54 -15.08 -6.19 -3.07
CA ASN A 54 -15.88 -5.20 -2.35
C ASN A 54 -15.27 -3.79 -2.46
N VAL A 55 -13.95 -3.65 -2.37
CA VAL A 55 -13.28 -2.34 -2.50
C VAL A 55 -13.43 -1.79 -3.93
N GLN A 56 -13.26 -2.61 -4.95
CA GLN A 56 -13.51 -2.18 -6.34
C GLN A 56 -14.99 -1.82 -6.56
N LYS A 57 -15.91 -2.55 -5.93
CA LYS A 57 -17.33 -2.23 -5.97
C LYS A 57 -17.67 -0.92 -5.28
N LEU A 58 -17.00 -0.58 -4.15
CA LEU A 58 -17.14 0.73 -3.50
C LEU A 58 -16.82 1.88 -4.46
N LEU A 59 -15.75 1.75 -5.26
CA LEU A 59 -15.40 2.75 -6.25
C LEU A 59 -16.43 2.85 -7.38
N LYS A 60 -16.95 1.72 -7.83
CA LYS A 60 -17.99 1.68 -8.87
C LYS A 60 -19.27 2.38 -8.40
N VAL A 61 -19.79 2.03 -7.22
CA VAL A 61 -21.03 2.65 -6.70
C VAL A 61 -20.85 4.13 -6.36
N TYR A 62 -19.61 4.55 -5.99
CA TYR A 62 -19.29 5.98 -5.88
C TYR A 62 -19.52 6.71 -7.22
N VAL A 63 -19.03 6.17 -8.35
CA VAL A 63 -19.27 6.77 -9.68
C VAL A 63 -20.76 6.80 -10.03
N GLU A 64 -21.52 5.79 -9.58
CA GLU A 64 -22.97 5.68 -9.77
C GLU A 64 -23.79 6.58 -8.84
N ASN A 65 -23.14 7.34 -7.94
CA ASN A 65 -23.77 8.16 -6.89
C ASN A 65 -24.64 7.34 -5.93
N ASP A 66 -24.23 6.11 -5.63
CA ASP A 66 -24.86 5.22 -4.65
C ASP A 66 -23.91 4.97 -3.48
N PHE A 67 -24.30 5.38 -2.29
CA PHE A 67 -23.48 5.25 -1.07
C PHE A 67 -23.98 4.15 -0.13
N THR A 68 -24.98 3.38 -0.52
CA THR A 68 -25.56 2.30 0.31
C THR A 68 -24.49 1.30 0.76
N LEU A 69 -23.61 0.87 -0.17
CA LEU A 69 -22.53 -0.08 0.15
C LEU A 69 -21.46 0.55 1.07
N TRP A 70 -21.21 1.87 0.94
CA TRP A 70 -20.32 2.61 1.84
C TRP A 70 -20.86 2.61 3.27
N GLU A 71 -22.15 2.88 3.45
CA GLU A 71 -22.83 2.81 4.74
C GLU A 71 -22.81 1.41 5.32
N GLU A 72 -22.93 0.38 4.49
CA GLU A 72 -22.90 -1.01 4.93
C GLU A 72 -21.49 -1.44 5.34
N LEU A 73 -20.46 -1.18 4.55
CA LEU A 73 -19.13 -1.74 4.77
C LEU A 73 -18.31 -0.99 5.81
N LEU A 74 -18.43 0.34 5.94
CA LEU A 74 -17.74 1.08 6.97
C LEU A 74 -18.35 0.80 8.36
N SER A 75 -17.52 0.52 9.37
CA SER A 75 -17.99 0.44 10.75
C SER A 75 -18.44 1.83 11.25
N GLU A 76 -19.31 1.86 12.27
CA GLU A 76 -19.80 3.14 12.82
C GLU A 76 -18.67 4.01 13.42
N ASP A 77 -17.65 3.36 13.93
CA ASP A 77 -16.45 3.94 14.53
C ASP A 77 -15.24 3.91 13.58
N CYS A 78 -15.47 3.81 12.27
CA CYS A 78 -14.41 3.76 11.27
C CYS A 78 -13.50 5.00 11.37
N GLU A 79 -12.21 4.76 11.58
CA GLU A 79 -11.20 5.83 11.46
C GLU A 79 -10.98 6.18 9.99
N VAL A 80 -11.28 7.41 9.61
CA VAL A 80 -11.05 7.90 8.26
C VAL A 80 -9.91 8.91 8.25
N LEU A 81 -8.96 8.74 7.33
CA LEU A 81 -7.90 9.70 7.06
C LEU A 81 -7.91 10.12 5.59
N PHE A 82 -8.25 11.36 5.34
CA PHE A 82 -8.30 11.96 4.00
C PHE A 82 -7.08 12.88 3.82
N ASN A 83 -6.04 12.44 3.13
CA ASN A 83 -4.75 13.15 3.09
C ASN A 83 -4.28 13.56 4.49
N ASN A 84 -4.32 12.64 5.47
CA ASN A 84 -4.00 12.86 6.89
C ASN A 84 -4.99 13.78 7.67
N ILE A 85 -6.10 14.22 7.08
CA ILE A 85 -7.16 14.93 7.80
C ILE A 85 -8.09 13.86 8.39
N PRO A 86 -8.27 13.82 9.74
CA PRO A 86 -9.18 12.87 10.35
C PRO A 86 -10.63 13.26 10.10
N LEU A 87 -11.43 12.29 9.69
CA LEU A 87 -12.85 12.38 9.47
C LEU A 87 -13.56 11.22 10.16
N ASP A 88 -14.87 11.30 10.31
CA ASP A 88 -15.72 10.17 10.65
C ASP A 88 -16.43 9.58 9.41
N LYS A 89 -17.08 8.43 9.57
CA LYS A 89 -17.85 7.75 8.52
C LYS A 89 -18.84 8.70 7.82
N LYS A 90 -19.62 9.45 8.59
CA LYS A 90 -20.64 10.36 8.07
C LYS A 90 -20.02 11.47 7.24
N SER A 91 -18.93 12.05 7.72
CA SER A 91 -18.24 13.17 7.05
C SER A 91 -17.59 12.72 5.74
N VAL A 92 -16.99 11.53 5.68
CA VAL A 92 -16.40 11.04 4.42
C VAL A 92 -17.47 10.74 3.39
N ILE A 93 -18.58 10.08 3.76
CA ILE A 93 -19.66 9.77 2.82
C ILE A 93 -20.29 11.07 2.31
N ALA A 94 -20.51 12.06 3.17
CA ALA A 94 -21.02 13.37 2.76
C ALA A 94 -20.04 14.07 1.81
N GLY A 95 -18.74 14.02 2.08
CA GLY A 95 -17.69 14.61 1.24
C GLY A 95 -17.65 14.02 -0.17
N ILE A 96 -17.58 12.68 -0.28
CA ILE A 96 -17.56 12.01 -1.59
C ILE A 96 -18.90 12.11 -2.33
N SER A 97 -20.02 12.24 -1.62
CA SER A 97 -21.34 12.52 -2.23
C SER A 97 -21.39 13.93 -2.84
N GLN A 98 -20.69 14.91 -2.23
CA GLN A 98 -20.63 16.28 -2.74
C GLN A 98 -19.89 16.36 -4.09
N ASP A 99 -19.02 15.43 -4.42
CA ASP A 99 -18.35 15.39 -5.71
C ASP A 99 -19.34 15.37 -6.88
N HIS A 100 -20.49 14.72 -6.74
CA HIS A 100 -21.55 14.71 -7.76
C HIS A 100 -22.28 16.05 -7.94
N THR A 101 -22.07 17.00 -7.03
CA THR A 101 -22.49 18.41 -7.22
C THR A 101 -21.38 19.21 -7.92
N LEU A 102 -20.13 18.92 -7.59
CA LEU A 102 -18.97 19.64 -8.15
C LEU A 102 -18.66 19.20 -9.57
N PHE A 103 -18.91 17.93 -9.92
CA PHE A 103 -18.47 17.33 -11.19
C PHE A 103 -19.65 16.88 -12.05
N LYS A 104 -19.55 17.21 -13.34
CA LYS A 104 -20.48 16.78 -14.38
C LYS A 104 -20.32 15.31 -14.73
N SER A 105 -19.09 14.81 -14.69
CA SER A 105 -18.76 13.39 -14.87
C SER A 105 -17.56 13.01 -14.00
N ILE A 106 -17.60 11.77 -13.56
CA ILE A 106 -16.53 11.10 -12.82
C ILE A 106 -16.27 9.77 -13.54
N GLU A 107 -15.05 9.56 -13.99
CA GLU A 107 -14.63 8.33 -14.65
C GLU A 107 -13.47 7.68 -13.90
N VAL A 108 -13.43 6.35 -13.91
CA VAL A 108 -12.38 5.55 -13.25
C VAL A 108 -11.61 4.77 -14.31
N THR A 109 -10.30 4.82 -14.22
CA THR A 109 -9.37 4.00 -14.99
C THR A 109 -8.26 3.46 -14.10
N ASP A 110 -7.45 2.53 -14.62
CA ASP A 110 -6.30 1.93 -13.90
C ASP A 110 -6.70 1.35 -12.52
N ASP A 111 -7.89 0.78 -12.42
CA ASP A 111 -8.44 0.17 -11.21
C ASP A 111 -7.70 -1.13 -10.89
N TYR A 112 -6.89 -1.09 -9.83
CA TYR A 112 -6.13 -2.24 -9.34
C TYR A 112 -6.19 -2.32 -7.82
N ALA A 113 -6.64 -3.45 -7.29
CA ALA A 113 -6.71 -3.71 -5.86
C ALA A 113 -6.16 -5.08 -5.49
N HIS A 114 -5.70 -5.22 -4.25
CA HIS A 114 -5.38 -6.51 -3.64
C HIS A 114 -5.51 -6.45 -2.12
N THR A 115 -5.79 -7.62 -1.51
CA THR A 115 -5.91 -7.76 -0.06
C THR A 115 -4.70 -8.53 0.49
N ASN A 116 -4.13 -7.99 1.56
CA ASN A 116 -3.00 -8.55 2.30
C ASN A 116 -3.52 -9.18 3.60
N TYR A 117 -3.32 -10.48 3.78
CA TYR A 117 -3.60 -11.22 4.99
C TYR A 117 -2.31 -11.44 5.75
N PHE A 118 -2.04 -10.60 6.75
CA PHE A 118 -0.80 -10.63 7.52
C PHE A 118 -0.78 -11.76 8.56
N ASN A 119 0.40 -12.30 8.84
CA ASN A 119 0.60 -13.38 9.82
C ASN A 119 0.20 -12.98 11.25
N ASN A 120 0.12 -11.68 11.56
CA ASN A 120 -0.36 -11.15 12.85
C ASN A 120 -1.90 -11.01 12.92
N GLY A 121 -2.63 -11.49 11.90
CA GLY A 121 -4.08 -11.44 11.82
C GLY A 121 -4.66 -10.14 11.26
N GLN A 122 -3.86 -9.13 10.96
CA GLN A 122 -4.34 -7.93 10.27
C GLN A 122 -4.71 -8.24 8.82
N VAL A 123 -5.76 -7.60 8.34
CA VAL A 123 -6.21 -7.70 6.95
C VAL A 123 -6.36 -6.29 6.39
N TRP A 124 -5.69 -6.04 5.26
CA TRP A 124 -5.69 -4.76 4.59
C TRP A 124 -5.89 -4.92 3.09
N THR A 125 -6.79 -4.12 2.51
CA THR A 125 -6.90 -3.99 1.05
C THR A 125 -6.26 -2.68 0.62
N ASN A 126 -5.33 -2.76 -0.33
CA ASN A 126 -4.73 -1.61 -1.00
C ASN A 126 -5.37 -1.48 -2.38
N HIS A 127 -5.67 -0.25 -2.78
CA HIS A 127 -6.38 0.05 -4.01
C HIS A 127 -5.80 1.28 -4.69
N TRP A 128 -5.43 1.16 -5.96
CA TRP A 128 -4.92 2.24 -6.81
C TRP A 128 -5.87 2.42 -7.98
N PHE A 129 -6.17 3.64 -8.30
CA PHE A 129 -7.03 3.99 -9.43
C PHE A 129 -6.72 5.41 -9.91
N THR A 130 -7.19 5.74 -11.11
CA THR A 130 -7.17 7.09 -11.66
C THR A 130 -8.60 7.59 -11.77
N LEU A 131 -8.87 8.75 -11.19
CA LEU A 131 -10.14 9.48 -11.35
C LEU A 131 -9.95 10.57 -12.39
N THR A 132 -10.87 10.65 -13.34
CA THR A 132 -10.99 11.76 -14.27
C THR A 132 -12.30 12.48 -14.03
N PHE A 133 -12.22 13.76 -13.76
CA PHE A 133 -13.34 14.63 -13.45
C PHE A 133 -13.56 15.67 -14.54
N VAL A 134 -14.82 16.01 -14.81
CA VAL A 134 -15.18 17.20 -15.58
C VAL A 134 -15.93 18.15 -14.65
N GLY A 135 -15.39 19.34 -14.42
CA GLY A 135 -15.95 20.33 -13.52
C GLY A 135 -17.29 20.88 -13.97
N ASN A 136 -18.24 21.05 -13.07
CA ASN A 136 -19.54 21.69 -13.34
C ASN A 136 -19.41 23.21 -13.50
N PHE A 137 -18.50 23.83 -12.76
CA PHE A 137 -18.38 25.29 -12.64
C PHE A 137 -17.24 25.84 -13.50
N THR A 138 -16.13 25.15 -13.60
CA THR A 138 -15.01 25.57 -14.46
C THR A 138 -15.11 25.01 -15.88
N GLY A 139 -15.77 23.86 -16.07
CA GLY A 139 -15.81 23.12 -17.33
C GLY A 139 -14.49 22.41 -17.66
N GLU A 140 -13.50 22.48 -16.77
CA GLU A 140 -12.20 21.85 -16.99
C GLU A 140 -12.26 20.34 -16.78
N THR A 141 -11.38 19.61 -17.46
CA THR A 141 -11.16 18.18 -17.25
C THR A 141 -9.82 17.97 -16.57
N THR A 142 -9.81 17.19 -15.51
CA THR A 142 -8.58 16.83 -14.79
C THR A 142 -8.58 15.36 -14.43
N SER A 143 -7.38 14.76 -14.41
CA SER A 143 -7.17 13.40 -13.92
C SER A 143 -6.23 13.43 -12.72
N THR A 144 -6.59 12.68 -11.70
CA THR A 144 -5.76 12.50 -10.50
C THR A 144 -5.62 11.02 -10.16
N ARG A 145 -4.43 10.63 -9.75
CA ARG A 145 -4.20 9.30 -9.24
C ARG A 145 -4.51 9.24 -7.75
N ALA A 146 -5.22 8.20 -7.32
CA ALA A 146 -5.57 7.98 -5.94
C ALA A 146 -5.06 6.64 -5.45
N HIS A 147 -4.82 6.56 -4.16
CA HIS A 147 -4.50 5.35 -3.43
C HIS A 147 -5.34 5.29 -2.17
N THR A 148 -5.92 4.13 -1.89
CA THR A 148 -6.66 3.89 -0.64
C THR A 148 -6.16 2.63 0.06
N ASP A 149 -6.17 2.68 1.41
CA ASP A 149 -5.89 1.57 2.29
C ASP A 149 -7.11 1.33 3.19
N LEU A 150 -7.63 0.11 3.18
CA LEU A 150 -8.79 -0.28 3.98
C LEU A 150 -8.41 -1.41 4.93
N LYS A 151 -8.52 -1.16 6.24
CA LYS A 151 -8.34 -2.19 7.28
C LYS A 151 -9.66 -2.85 7.57
N TRP A 152 -9.64 -4.19 7.62
CA TRP A 152 -10.83 -5.00 7.84
C TRP A 152 -10.80 -5.68 9.21
N GLU A 153 -11.95 -5.64 9.91
CA GLU A 153 -12.22 -6.45 11.10
C GLU A 153 -13.68 -6.94 11.06
N ASN A 154 -13.90 -8.23 11.23
CA ASN A 154 -15.23 -8.85 11.22
C ASN A 154 -16.10 -8.48 9.98
N GLY A 155 -15.49 -8.40 8.81
CA GLY A 155 -16.16 -8.06 7.55
C GLY A 155 -16.53 -6.58 7.39
N LYS A 156 -16.08 -5.71 8.29
CA LYS A 156 -16.26 -4.25 8.21
C LYS A 156 -14.93 -3.55 8.03
N VAL A 157 -14.96 -2.41 7.37
CA VAL A 157 -13.82 -1.47 7.28
C VAL A 157 -13.77 -0.67 8.57
N VAL A 158 -12.73 -0.88 9.38
CA VAL A 158 -12.52 -0.15 10.64
C VAL A 158 -11.57 1.02 10.50
N ARG A 159 -10.80 1.06 9.41
CA ARG A 159 -9.95 2.19 9.03
C ARG A 159 -9.94 2.35 7.53
N PHE A 160 -10.13 3.58 7.08
CA PHE A 160 -10.09 3.98 5.68
C PHE A 160 -9.12 5.15 5.51
N GLN A 161 -8.11 4.96 4.67
CA GLN A 161 -7.14 6.01 4.34
C GLN A 161 -7.18 6.26 2.84
N VAL A 162 -7.18 7.52 2.44
CA VAL A 162 -7.15 7.90 1.03
C VAL A 162 -6.12 9.01 0.81
N TYR A 163 -5.36 8.87 -0.27
CA TYR A 163 -4.34 9.80 -0.70
C TYR A 163 -4.56 10.15 -2.18
N TYR A 164 -4.75 11.43 -2.45
CA TYR A 164 -4.90 11.98 -3.79
C TYR A 164 -4.65 13.50 -3.75
N ASP A 165 -4.50 14.11 -4.93
CA ASP A 165 -4.40 15.57 -5.05
C ASP A 165 -5.80 16.20 -5.07
N PRO A 166 -6.23 16.96 -4.03
CA PRO A 166 -7.55 17.57 -3.94
C PRO A 166 -7.65 18.93 -4.67
N THR A 167 -6.59 19.37 -5.36
CA THR A 167 -6.53 20.72 -5.94
C THR A 167 -7.73 21.00 -6.84
N PHE A 168 -8.18 20.01 -7.58
CA PHE A 168 -9.30 20.19 -8.51
C PHE A 168 -10.66 20.30 -7.80
N GLN A 169 -10.90 19.52 -6.75
CA GLN A 169 -12.10 19.67 -5.91
C GLN A 169 -12.17 21.06 -5.26
N ILE A 170 -11.03 21.53 -4.74
CA ILE A 170 -10.92 22.86 -4.13
C ILE A 170 -11.23 23.94 -5.16
N LYS A 171 -10.73 23.80 -6.40
CA LYS A 171 -10.97 24.73 -7.49
C LYS A 171 -12.46 24.80 -7.87
N GLU A 172 -13.11 23.65 -8.04
CA GLU A 172 -14.53 23.56 -8.36
C GLU A 172 -15.41 24.12 -7.23
N ALA A 173 -15.12 23.78 -5.96
CA ALA A 173 -15.84 24.32 -4.82
C ALA A 173 -15.68 25.84 -4.70
N THR A 174 -14.51 26.38 -5.03
CA THR A 174 -14.28 27.84 -5.06
C THR A 174 -15.11 28.50 -6.16
N ALA A 175 -15.08 27.97 -7.39
CA ALA A 175 -15.88 28.48 -8.51
C ALA A 175 -17.39 28.44 -8.22
N MET A 176 -17.89 27.37 -7.61
CA MET A 176 -19.29 27.27 -7.15
C MET A 176 -19.65 28.38 -6.16
N SER A 177 -18.77 28.63 -5.18
CA SER A 177 -18.98 29.67 -4.17
C SER A 177 -19.01 31.08 -4.77
N GLU A 178 -18.19 31.35 -5.79
CA GLU A 178 -18.15 32.65 -6.49
C GLU A 178 -19.37 32.90 -7.34
N MET A 179 -19.94 31.87 -7.97
CA MET A 179 -21.18 31.96 -8.75
C MET A 179 -22.46 32.14 -7.91
N SER A 180 -22.35 31.85 -6.61
CA SER A 180 -23.49 31.94 -5.66
C SER A 180 -23.60 33.32 -4.99
N LYS A 181 -22.70 34.25 -5.30
CA LYS A 181 -22.66 35.64 -4.79
C LYS A 181 -23.32 36.60 -5.77
#